data_1c31c6eef669f1c690f86d4b3eb0fedb
#
_entry.id   1c31c6eef669f1c690f86d4b3eb0fedb
#
_cell.length_a   1.000
_cell.length_b   1.000
_cell.length_c   1.000
_cell.angle_alpha   90.00
_cell.angle_beta   90.00
_cell.angle_gamma   90.00
#
_symmetry.space_group_name_H-M   'P 1'
#
loop_
_entity.id
_entity.type
_entity.pdbx_description
1 polymer ?
#
loop_
_entity_poly.entity_id
_entity_poly.type
_entity_poly.pdbx_seq_one_letter_code
_entity_poly.pdbx_strand_id
1 'polypeptide(L)'
;VRSRRQRQMCIRDSISGGFEAPISATWSSGNRCTMLRVPRYMPNKSSSRRVEVRTPDPGCNPYLAFAAIFAAGLKGVEEGYEIPPEAEEDVNLMHPKERKAMGYPDLPKSLASALACFESSELMAEALGEHVFEFLIRSKHEEWTRYSRHVTPFELRHYLSL
;
A
#
# COMPACT_ATOMS: atom_id res chain seq x y z
N VAL A 1 11.46 7.60 22.65
CA VAL A 1 10.11 7.83 22.14
C VAL A 1 10.19 8.75 20.93
N ARG A 2 10.50 8.22 19.75
CA ARG A 2 10.41 8.99 18.53
C ARG A 2 8.93 9.19 18.18
N SER A 3 8.56 10.44 18.15
CA SER A 3 7.23 10.97 18.33
C SER A 3 6.23 10.50 17.25
N ARG A 4 4.93 10.50 17.62
CA ARG A 4 3.78 10.37 16.72
C ARG A 4 3.87 11.22 15.44
N ARG A 5 4.60 12.35 15.46
CA ARG A 5 4.85 13.23 14.32
C ARG A 5 5.66 12.55 13.20
N GLN A 6 6.65 11.73 13.54
CA GLN A 6 7.49 11.03 12.54
C GLN A 6 6.72 9.87 11.89
N ARG A 7 5.82 9.21 12.64
CA ARG A 7 4.90 8.19 12.08
C ARG A 7 3.85 8.81 11.16
N GLN A 8 3.33 9.99 11.49
CA GLN A 8 2.38 10.71 10.63
C GLN A 8 3.03 11.23 9.34
N MET A 9 4.31 11.60 9.35
CA MET A 9 5.05 11.96 8.14
C MET A 9 5.21 10.74 7.22
N CYS A 10 5.60 9.58 7.73
CA CYS A 10 5.72 8.37 6.93
C CYS A 10 4.39 7.93 6.31
N ILE A 11 3.28 8.02 7.05
CA ILE A 11 1.94 7.69 6.53
C ILE A 11 1.53 8.66 5.41
N ARG A 12 1.75 9.96 5.58
CA ARG A 12 1.44 10.96 4.55
C ARG A 12 2.30 10.79 3.31
N ASP A 13 3.57 10.57 3.48
CA ASP A 13 4.51 10.40 2.36
C ASP A 13 4.22 9.11 1.57
N SER A 14 3.80 8.05 2.24
CA SER A 14 3.43 6.78 1.60
C SER A 14 2.09 6.84 0.86
N ILE A 15 1.13 7.64 1.33
CA ILE A 15 -0.22 7.74 0.74
C ILE A 15 -0.31 8.90 -0.27
N SER A 16 0.45 9.97 -0.06
CA SER A 16 0.34 11.21 -0.84
C SER A 16 1.28 11.31 -2.05
N GLY A 17 2.04 10.26 -2.36
CA GLY A 17 2.98 10.29 -3.48
C GLY A 17 4.16 11.22 -3.21
N GLY A 18 4.94 10.94 -2.17
CA GLY A 18 6.23 11.58 -1.92
C GLY A 18 7.33 11.00 -2.81
N PHE A 19 8.51 11.57 -2.71
CA PHE A 19 9.70 11.08 -3.41
C PHE A 19 9.89 9.55 -3.19
N GLU A 20 9.89 8.79 -4.27
CA GLU A 20 9.99 7.32 -4.28
C GLU A 20 8.84 6.54 -3.59
N ALA A 21 7.71 7.15 -3.22
CA ALA A 21 6.57 6.43 -2.67
C ALA A 21 5.69 5.83 -3.79
N PRO A 22 5.29 4.56 -3.71
CA PRO A 22 4.44 3.94 -4.73
C PRO A 22 3.02 4.49 -4.66
N ILE A 23 2.46 4.88 -5.80
CA ILE A 23 1.06 5.31 -5.94
C ILE A 23 0.21 4.35 -6.76
N SER A 24 0.84 3.37 -7.40
CA SER A 24 0.21 2.37 -8.27
C SER A 24 0.74 0.98 -7.98
N ALA A 25 -0.08 -0.03 -8.24
CA ALA A 25 0.30 -1.44 -8.12
C ALA A 25 1.14 -1.87 -9.33
N THR A 26 2.41 -1.53 -9.29
CA THR A 26 3.40 -1.80 -10.34
C THR A 26 4.63 -2.50 -9.78
N TRP A 27 5.44 -3.06 -10.67
CA TRP A 27 6.74 -3.64 -10.31
C TRP A 27 7.85 -3.15 -11.23
N SER A 28 9.09 -3.21 -10.74
CA SER A 28 10.28 -2.94 -11.56
C SER A 28 11.54 -3.57 -10.96
N SER A 29 12.54 -3.78 -11.80
CA SER A 29 13.87 -4.20 -11.39
C SER A 29 14.74 -3.04 -10.88
N GLY A 30 14.54 -1.84 -11.41
CA GLY A 30 15.34 -0.63 -11.13
C GLY A 30 14.59 0.52 -10.50
N ASN A 31 13.35 0.75 -10.91
CA ASN A 31 12.56 1.88 -10.49
C ASN A 31 12.11 1.77 -9.01
N ARG A 32 12.32 2.82 -8.23
CA ARG A 32 11.97 2.86 -6.80
C ARG A 32 10.58 3.43 -6.52
N CYS A 33 9.88 3.93 -7.53
CA CYS A 33 8.50 4.44 -7.40
C CYS A 33 7.44 3.34 -7.51
N THR A 34 7.86 2.08 -7.68
CA THR A 34 6.95 0.93 -7.83
C THR A 34 6.62 0.25 -6.49
N MET A 35 5.45 -0.39 -6.43
CA MET A 35 4.99 -1.15 -5.27
C MET A 35 5.90 -2.34 -4.95
N LEU A 36 6.30 -3.07 -5.99
CA LEU A 36 7.22 -4.20 -5.89
C LEU A 36 8.51 -3.88 -6.63
N ARG A 37 9.62 -4.13 -5.99
CA ARG A 37 10.93 -4.04 -6.61
C ARG A 37 11.63 -5.40 -6.58
N VAL A 38 12.09 -5.84 -7.75
CA VAL A 38 12.84 -7.09 -7.93
C VAL A 38 14.27 -6.74 -8.33
N PRO A 39 15.17 -6.45 -7.37
CA PRO A 39 16.53 -6.05 -7.69
C PRO A 39 17.25 -7.13 -8.50
N ARG A 40 18.09 -6.68 -9.44
CA ARG A 40 18.92 -7.61 -10.23
C ARG A 40 19.75 -8.47 -9.30
N TYR A 41 19.70 -9.77 -9.52
CA TYR A 41 20.50 -10.70 -8.74
C TYR A 41 21.92 -10.86 -9.32
N MET A 42 22.87 -11.17 -8.45
CA MET A 42 24.22 -11.52 -8.89
C MET A 42 24.28 -13.03 -9.19
N PRO A 43 24.74 -13.46 -10.38
CA PRO A 43 24.69 -14.88 -10.80
C PRO A 43 25.27 -15.88 -9.79
N ASN A 44 26.25 -15.48 -9.00
CA ASN A 44 26.93 -16.36 -8.03
C ASN A 44 26.51 -16.15 -6.57
N LYS A 45 25.42 -15.35 -6.32
CA LYS A 45 24.89 -15.07 -4.99
C LYS A 45 23.39 -15.38 -4.94
N SER A 46 23.04 -16.63 -4.61
CA SER A 46 21.63 -17.04 -4.43
C SER A 46 20.89 -16.20 -3.38
N SER A 47 21.59 -15.78 -2.32
CA SER A 47 21.08 -14.88 -1.29
C SER A 47 20.74 -13.45 -1.77
N SER A 48 21.12 -13.08 -3.00
CA SER A 48 20.76 -11.78 -3.58
C SER A 48 19.37 -11.75 -4.22
N ARG A 49 18.73 -12.92 -4.38
CA ARG A 49 17.36 -13.01 -4.92
C ARG A 49 16.38 -12.56 -3.84
N ARG A 50 15.67 -11.48 -4.12
CA ARG A 50 14.67 -10.93 -3.21
C ARG A 50 13.62 -10.15 -3.96
N VAL A 51 12.47 -10.00 -3.34
CA VAL A 51 11.43 -9.04 -3.72
C VAL A 51 11.29 -8.04 -2.59
N GLU A 52 11.33 -6.77 -2.91
CA GLU A 52 11.10 -5.68 -1.97
C GLU A 52 9.65 -5.22 -2.10
N VAL A 53 8.83 -5.50 -1.08
CA VAL A 53 7.46 -5.00 -0.99
C VAL A 53 7.50 -3.65 -0.29
N ARG A 54 7.09 -2.59 -0.98
CA ARG A 54 7.34 -1.20 -0.54
C ARG A 54 6.12 -0.48 0.02
N THR A 55 4.99 -1.16 0.09
CA THR A 55 3.72 -0.59 0.57
C THR A 55 3.47 -0.74 2.07
N PRO A 56 4.03 -1.72 2.81
CA PRO A 56 3.72 -1.86 4.22
C PRO A 56 4.15 -0.63 5.02
N ASP A 57 3.24 -0.13 5.85
CA ASP A 57 3.53 0.95 6.80
C ASP A 57 4.51 0.45 7.88
N PRO A 58 5.52 1.24 8.28
CA PRO A 58 6.43 0.87 9.36
C PRO A 58 5.75 0.62 10.72
N GLY A 59 4.53 1.13 10.89
CA GLY A 59 3.71 0.93 12.09
C GLY A 59 2.75 -0.25 11.99
N CYS A 60 2.71 -0.99 10.87
CA CYS A 60 1.84 -2.13 10.72
C CYS A 60 2.26 -3.30 11.63
N ASN A 61 1.31 -4.20 11.91
CA ASN A 61 1.65 -5.47 12.56
C ASN A 61 2.39 -6.36 11.54
N PRO A 62 3.68 -6.69 11.76
CA PRO A 62 4.47 -7.44 10.79
C PRO A 62 3.94 -8.85 10.55
N TYR A 63 3.37 -9.50 11.55
CA TYR A 63 2.82 -10.85 11.39
C TYR A 63 1.63 -10.87 10.44
N LEU A 64 0.72 -9.92 10.56
CA LEU A 64 -0.43 -9.79 9.66
C LEU A 64 0.01 -9.35 8.25
N ALA A 65 0.97 -8.43 8.16
CA ALA A 65 1.51 -8.00 6.88
C ALA A 65 2.19 -9.15 6.14
N PHE A 66 3.00 -9.95 6.81
CA PHE A 66 3.64 -11.12 6.21
C PHE A 66 2.61 -12.18 5.81
N ALA A 67 1.62 -12.47 6.65
CA ALA A 67 0.55 -13.42 6.29
C ALA A 67 -0.14 -13.01 4.99
N ALA A 68 -0.54 -11.75 4.87
CA ALA A 68 -1.18 -11.21 3.68
C ALA A 68 -0.28 -11.25 2.44
N ILE A 69 1.00 -10.85 2.56
CA ILE A 69 1.96 -10.84 1.45
C ILE A 69 2.26 -12.26 0.97
N PHE A 70 2.48 -13.21 1.88
CA PHE A 70 2.74 -14.60 1.52
C PHE A 70 1.52 -15.26 0.89
N ALA A 71 0.32 -15.05 1.44
CA ALA A 71 -0.91 -15.58 0.85
C ALA A 71 -1.12 -15.06 -0.58
N ALA A 72 -0.93 -13.75 -0.80
CA ALA A 72 -1.04 -13.16 -2.12
C ALA A 72 0.02 -13.71 -3.10
N GLY A 73 1.26 -13.87 -2.64
CA GLY A 73 2.34 -14.42 -3.45
C GLY A 73 2.12 -15.90 -3.83
N LEU A 74 1.70 -16.72 -2.87
CA LEU A 74 1.40 -18.14 -3.10
C LEU A 74 0.22 -18.32 -4.06
N LYS A 75 -0.87 -17.57 -3.86
CA LYS A 75 -2.02 -17.59 -4.76
C LYS A 75 -1.63 -17.23 -6.19
N GLY A 76 -0.79 -16.21 -6.37
CA GLY A 76 -0.29 -15.84 -7.70
C GLY A 76 0.53 -16.93 -8.38
N VAL A 77 1.29 -17.73 -7.61
CA VAL A 77 2.03 -18.88 -8.12
C VAL A 77 1.10 -20.05 -8.44
N GLU A 78 0.16 -20.36 -7.56
CA GLU A 78 -0.78 -21.47 -7.71
C GLU A 78 -1.73 -21.26 -8.90
N GLU A 79 -2.22 -20.05 -9.08
CA GLU A 79 -3.13 -19.70 -10.18
C GLU A 79 -2.39 -19.30 -11.47
N GLY A 80 -1.06 -19.21 -11.45
CA GLY A 80 -0.24 -18.90 -12.61
C GLY A 80 -0.50 -17.51 -13.19
N TYR A 81 -0.65 -16.49 -12.33
CA TYR A 81 -0.91 -15.12 -12.78
C TYR A 81 0.20 -14.60 -13.69
N GLU A 82 -0.20 -14.04 -14.82
CA GLU A 82 0.72 -13.35 -15.69
C GLU A 82 1.20 -12.05 -15.07
N ILE A 83 2.51 -11.84 -15.09
CA ILE A 83 3.12 -10.62 -14.56
C ILE A 83 2.95 -9.50 -15.62
N PRO A 84 2.36 -8.34 -15.24
CA PRO A 84 2.25 -7.20 -16.14
C PRO A 84 3.63 -6.69 -16.57
N PRO A 85 3.73 -5.91 -17.66
CA PRO A 85 5.01 -5.30 -18.06
C PRO A 85 5.68 -4.51 -16.93
N GLU A 86 7.01 -4.52 -16.93
CA GLU A 86 7.83 -3.74 -15.99
C GLU A 86 7.58 -2.23 -16.16
N ALA A 87 7.42 -1.50 -15.07
CA ALA A 87 7.30 -0.05 -15.09
C ALA A 87 8.70 0.58 -15.09
N GLU A 88 9.22 0.87 -16.28
CA GLU A 88 10.56 1.46 -16.45
C GLU A 88 10.59 2.96 -16.13
N GLU A 89 9.52 3.68 -16.47
CA GLU A 89 9.39 5.12 -16.26
C GLU A 89 8.88 5.47 -14.86
N ASP A 90 9.07 6.73 -14.46
CA ASP A 90 8.55 7.21 -13.18
C ASP A 90 7.02 7.33 -13.21
N VAL A 91 6.36 6.31 -12.69
CA VAL A 91 4.90 6.20 -12.61
C VAL A 91 4.26 7.39 -11.87
N ASN A 92 5.00 8.03 -10.96
CA ASN A 92 4.52 9.17 -10.19
C ASN A 92 4.37 10.44 -11.04
N LEU A 93 5.14 10.55 -12.13
CA LEU A 93 5.08 11.68 -13.06
C LEU A 93 4.01 11.48 -14.16
N MET A 94 3.53 10.26 -14.36
CA MET A 94 2.53 9.95 -15.37
C MET A 94 1.16 10.53 -15.02
N HIS A 95 0.45 11.02 -16.04
CA HIS A 95 -0.94 11.43 -15.85
C HIS A 95 -1.83 10.21 -15.50
N PRO A 96 -2.86 10.37 -14.62
CA PRO A 96 -3.74 9.25 -14.22
C PRO A 96 -4.38 8.48 -15.39
N LYS A 97 -4.69 9.16 -16.49
CA LYS A 97 -5.23 8.52 -17.70
C LYS A 97 -4.21 7.61 -18.39
N GLU A 98 -2.94 7.99 -18.39
CA GLU A 98 -1.83 7.19 -18.95
C GLU A 98 -1.60 5.95 -18.12
N ARG A 99 -1.53 6.08 -16.77
CA ARG A 99 -1.43 4.92 -15.88
C ARG A 99 -2.55 3.91 -16.10
N LYS A 100 -3.78 4.40 -16.26
CA LYS A 100 -4.92 3.54 -16.54
C LYS A 100 -4.82 2.85 -17.90
N ALA A 101 -4.35 3.55 -18.93
CA ALA A 101 -4.14 2.99 -20.27
C ALA A 101 -3.03 1.93 -20.28
N MET A 102 -2.00 2.10 -19.45
CA MET A 102 -0.89 1.14 -19.24
C MET A 102 -1.29 -0.06 -18.36
N GLY A 103 -2.51 -0.08 -17.80
CA GLY A 103 -2.94 -1.13 -16.89
C GLY A 103 -2.33 -1.04 -15.49
N TYR A 104 -1.89 0.15 -15.06
CA TYR A 104 -1.33 0.38 -13.73
C TYR A 104 -2.43 0.89 -12.77
N PRO A 105 -3.03 0.02 -11.95
CA PRO A 105 -4.08 0.42 -11.02
C PRO A 105 -3.52 1.29 -9.90
N ASP A 106 -4.24 2.36 -9.57
CA ASP A 106 -3.89 3.23 -8.44
C ASP A 106 -4.06 2.48 -7.11
N LEU A 107 -3.15 2.72 -6.18
CA LEU A 107 -3.29 2.28 -4.79
C LEU A 107 -4.35 3.12 -4.06
N PRO A 108 -5.01 2.59 -3.01
CA PRO A 108 -5.95 3.34 -2.20
C PRO A 108 -5.32 4.61 -1.62
N LYS A 109 -6.02 5.75 -1.70
CA LYS A 109 -5.52 7.07 -1.28
C LYS A 109 -6.02 7.50 0.10
N SER A 110 -6.85 6.69 0.74
CA SER A 110 -7.40 6.95 2.07
C SER A 110 -7.66 5.65 2.81
N LEU A 111 -7.77 5.73 4.14
CA LEU A 111 -8.16 4.58 4.95
C LEU A 111 -9.53 4.04 4.54
N ALA A 112 -10.48 4.91 4.18
CA ALA A 112 -11.81 4.48 3.71
C ALA A 112 -11.72 3.66 2.41
N SER A 113 -10.94 4.13 1.41
CA SER A 113 -10.77 3.40 0.16
C SER A 113 -9.98 2.09 0.35
N ALA A 114 -9.01 2.08 1.26
CA ALA A 114 -8.27 0.86 1.61
C ALA A 114 -9.17 -0.17 2.30
N LEU A 115 -10.04 0.28 3.21
CA LEU A 115 -11.03 -0.58 3.87
C LEU A 115 -11.98 -1.22 2.86
N ALA A 116 -12.54 -0.44 1.92
CA ALA A 116 -13.42 -0.98 0.90
C ALA A 116 -12.74 -2.08 0.06
N CYS A 117 -11.47 -1.89 -0.29
CA CYS A 117 -10.68 -2.94 -0.97
C CYS A 117 -10.45 -4.16 -0.08
N PHE A 118 -10.16 -3.95 1.20
CA PHE A 118 -9.92 -5.02 2.15
C PHE A 118 -11.17 -5.85 2.41
N GLU A 119 -12.32 -5.23 2.62
CA GLU A 119 -13.61 -5.87 2.85
C GLU A 119 -14.07 -6.74 1.68
N SER A 120 -13.77 -6.32 0.46
CA SER A 120 -14.11 -7.07 -0.76
C SER A 120 -13.12 -8.18 -1.09
N SER A 121 -12.06 -8.37 -0.30
CA SER A 121 -10.99 -9.32 -0.60
C SER A 121 -11.21 -10.68 0.05
N GLU A 122 -11.66 -11.66 -0.72
CA GLU A 122 -11.74 -13.06 -0.29
C GLU A 122 -10.38 -13.60 0.16
N LEU A 123 -9.31 -13.22 -0.56
CA LEU A 123 -7.94 -13.62 -0.21
C LEU A 123 -7.54 -13.14 1.20
N MET A 124 -7.91 -11.92 1.58
CA MET A 124 -7.59 -11.41 2.92
C MET A 124 -8.41 -12.10 4.02
N ALA A 125 -9.67 -12.40 3.74
CA ALA A 125 -10.52 -13.19 4.65
C ALA A 125 -9.94 -14.58 4.89
N GLU A 126 -9.50 -15.24 3.84
CA GLU A 126 -8.87 -16.57 3.88
C GLU A 126 -7.51 -16.56 4.60
N ALA A 127 -6.65 -15.60 4.26
CA ALA A 127 -5.28 -15.50 4.80
C ALA A 127 -5.23 -15.16 6.29
N LEU A 128 -6.16 -14.33 6.78
CA LEU A 128 -6.19 -13.86 8.17
C LEU A 128 -7.15 -14.66 9.05
N GLY A 129 -8.09 -15.39 8.43
CA GLY A 129 -9.20 -16.03 9.11
C GLY A 129 -10.28 -15.05 9.54
N GLU A 130 -11.52 -15.55 9.65
CA GLU A 130 -12.73 -14.78 9.89
C GLU A 130 -12.60 -13.83 11.09
N HIS A 131 -12.16 -14.33 12.22
CA HIS A 131 -12.06 -13.55 13.46
C HIS A 131 -11.14 -12.32 13.34
N VAL A 132 -9.94 -12.48 12.79
CA VAL A 132 -8.97 -11.38 12.65
C VAL A 132 -9.44 -10.42 11.56
N PHE A 133 -9.98 -10.94 10.47
CA PHE A 133 -10.49 -10.16 9.36
C PHE A 133 -11.62 -9.22 9.81
N GLU A 134 -12.64 -9.74 10.46
CA GLU A 134 -13.77 -8.96 10.99
C GLU A 134 -13.34 -7.95 12.06
N PHE A 135 -12.43 -8.36 12.96
CA PHE A 135 -11.90 -7.46 13.98
C PHE A 135 -11.18 -6.25 13.35
N LEU A 136 -10.36 -6.48 12.32
CA LEU A 136 -9.67 -5.41 11.61
C LEU A 136 -10.64 -4.46 10.93
N ILE A 137 -11.64 -4.98 10.22
CA ILE A 137 -12.68 -4.18 9.58
C ILE A 137 -13.36 -3.28 10.60
N ARG A 138 -13.89 -3.85 11.65
CA ARG A 138 -14.60 -3.08 12.70
C ARG A 138 -13.70 -2.03 13.35
N SER A 139 -12.50 -2.41 13.74
CA SER A 139 -11.54 -1.51 14.39
C SER A 139 -11.15 -0.34 13.49
N LYS A 140 -10.95 -0.59 12.19
CA LYS A 140 -10.55 0.45 11.23
C LYS A 140 -11.72 1.34 10.81
N HIS A 141 -12.93 0.85 10.78
CA HIS A 141 -14.13 1.68 10.63
C HIS A 141 -14.33 2.64 11.80
N GLU A 142 -14.12 2.16 13.03
CA GLU A 142 -14.17 3.03 14.21
C GLU A 142 -13.08 4.11 14.17
N GLU A 143 -11.87 3.75 13.75
CA GLU A 143 -10.76 4.68 13.58
C GLU A 143 -11.08 5.74 12.52
N TRP A 144 -11.58 5.32 11.35
CA TRP A 144 -12.01 6.22 10.28
C TRP A 144 -13.13 7.16 10.73
N THR A 145 -14.14 6.63 11.43
CA THR A 145 -15.26 7.42 11.95
C THR A 145 -14.79 8.49 12.93
N ARG A 146 -13.86 8.15 13.83
CA ARG A 146 -13.28 9.13 14.75
C ARG A 146 -12.45 10.18 14.03
N TYR A 147 -11.64 9.76 13.05
CA TYR A 147 -10.82 10.67 12.28
C TYR A 147 -11.66 11.64 11.45
N SER A 148 -12.67 11.13 10.73
CA SER A 148 -13.52 11.94 9.84
C SER A 148 -14.41 12.96 10.57
N ARG A 149 -14.68 12.72 11.85
CA ARG A 149 -15.43 13.67 12.71
C ARG A 149 -14.55 14.67 13.44
N HIS A 150 -13.24 14.52 13.37
CA HIS A 150 -12.31 15.37 14.09
C HIS A 150 -12.08 16.67 13.33
N VAL A 151 -12.49 17.79 13.93
CA VAL A 151 -12.21 19.12 13.39
C VAL A 151 -10.73 19.45 13.59
N THR A 152 -10.04 19.70 12.50
CA THR A 152 -8.61 19.93 12.50
C THR A 152 -8.26 21.40 12.71
N PRO A 153 -7.04 21.73 13.22
CA PRO A 153 -6.59 23.12 13.28
C PRO A 153 -6.55 23.82 11.91
N PHE A 154 -6.45 23.07 10.82
CA PHE A 154 -6.55 23.62 9.48
C PHE A 154 -7.96 24.12 9.20
N GLU A 155 -8.97 23.30 9.46
CA GLU A 155 -10.38 23.67 9.24
C GLU A 155 -10.78 24.85 10.11
N LEU A 156 -10.37 24.85 11.41
CA LEU A 156 -10.62 25.97 12.31
C LEU A 156 -10.04 27.29 11.76
N ARG A 157 -8.81 27.28 11.26
CA ARG A 157 -8.18 28.50 10.73
C ARG A 157 -8.77 28.98 9.41
N HIS A 158 -9.28 28.08 8.57
CA HIS A 158 -9.73 28.44 7.24
C HIS A 158 -11.25 28.68 7.14
N TYR A 159 -12.03 28.08 8.03
CA TYR A 159 -13.49 28.09 7.91
C TYR A 159 -14.21 28.75 9.11
N LEU A 160 -13.54 29.00 10.22
CA LEU A 160 -14.18 29.63 11.38
C LEU A 160 -14.35 31.15 11.21
N SER A 161 -13.67 31.77 10.26
CA SER A 161 -13.68 33.19 9.98
C SER A 161 -14.51 33.59 8.74
N LEU A 162 -15.40 32.71 8.29
CA LEU A 162 -16.32 32.97 7.17
C LEU A 162 -17.62 33.66 7.67
#